data_d637488af45c21869e8a1ee91acc526f
#
_entry.id   d637488af45c21869e8a1ee91acc526f
#
_cell.length_a   1.000
_cell.length_b   1.000
_cell.length_c   1.000
_cell.angle_alpha   90.00
_cell.angle_beta   90.00
_cell.angle_gamma   90.00
#
_symmetry.space_group_name_H-M   'P 1'
#
loop_
_entity.id
_entity.type
_entity.pdbx_description
1 polymer ?
#
loop_
_entity_poly.entity_id
_entity_poly.type
_entity_poly.pdbx_seq_one_letter_code
_entity_poly.pdbx_strand_id
1 'polypeptide(L)'
;MTIVNVGYRSTNYWVVSAGSSRLLVDLGYPGTMGTMRASLARMDVPVGELRYAMATHYHMDHAGLAQELKAAGVPLLVIDLQVAAIPLMQRHMKPADRFVDITLHDNFTIALADSRRVLATKGIAGEIVHTPGHSDDSVSLLLDTGEVFTGDLTPPGAVTDDSAAVVLASWRRLRDRGATIVHPGHGRIHAMPLLPGG
;
A
#
# COMPACT_ATOMS: atom_id res chain seq x y z
N MET A 1 -8.28 -15.93 -5.40
CA MET A 1 -7.99 -14.52 -5.11
C MET A 1 -7.86 -13.77 -6.43
N THR A 2 -8.33 -12.52 -6.53
CA THR A 2 -8.24 -11.70 -7.75
C THR A 2 -7.54 -10.41 -7.41
N ILE A 3 -6.64 -9.95 -8.28
CA ILE A 3 -5.89 -8.70 -8.14
C ILE A 3 -6.19 -7.85 -9.36
N VAL A 4 -6.63 -6.61 -9.14
CA VAL A 4 -6.88 -5.64 -10.22
C VAL A 4 -6.22 -4.30 -9.92
N ASN A 5 -5.75 -3.63 -10.97
CA ASN A 5 -5.20 -2.29 -10.88
C ASN A 5 -6.29 -1.25 -11.18
N VAL A 6 -6.51 -0.34 -10.24
CA VAL A 6 -7.44 0.79 -10.37
C VAL A 6 -6.70 2.14 -10.37
N GLY A 7 -5.41 2.11 -10.68
CA GLY A 7 -4.48 3.22 -10.63
C GLY A 7 -4.86 4.41 -11.51
N TYR A 8 -4.20 5.52 -11.22
CA TYR A 8 -4.37 6.79 -11.92
C TYR A 8 -3.03 7.49 -12.10
N ARG A 9 -2.80 8.10 -13.28
CA ARG A 9 -1.51 8.66 -13.68
C ARG A 9 -0.42 7.56 -13.68
N SER A 10 0.69 7.81 -13.01
CA SER A 10 1.81 6.86 -12.89
C SER A 10 1.71 5.92 -11.71
N THR A 11 0.75 6.12 -10.80
CA THR A 11 0.65 5.34 -9.55
C THR A 11 -0.39 4.23 -9.68
N ASN A 12 0.02 3.04 -9.32
CA ASN A 12 -0.83 1.86 -9.25
C ASN A 12 -1.56 1.83 -7.90
N TYR A 13 -2.86 1.52 -7.94
CA TYR A 13 -3.65 1.21 -6.75
C TYR A 13 -4.22 -0.18 -6.95
N TRP A 14 -3.99 -1.05 -5.99
CA TRP A 14 -4.29 -2.47 -6.15
C TRP A 14 -5.49 -2.86 -5.32
N VAL A 15 -6.45 -3.54 -5.93
CA VAL A 15 -7.54 -4.19 -5.19
C VAL A 15 -7.27 -5.68 -5.14
N VAL A 16 -7.09 -6.19 -3.93
CA VAL A 16 -6.96 -7.62 -3.62
C VAL A 16 -8.33 -8.13 -3.16
N SER A 17 -8.90 -9.07 -3.88
CA SER A 17 -10.23 -9.62 -3.60
C SER A 17 -10.17 -11.09 -3.16
N ALA A 18 -10.81 -11.38 -2.02
CA ALA A 18 -11.05 -12.71 -1.51
C ALA A 18 -12.57 -12.90 -1.34
N GLY A 19 -13.22 -13.44 -2.36
CA GLY A 19 -14.68 -13.44 -2.44
C GLY A 19 -15.26 -12.02 -2.49
N SER A 20 -16.18 -11.70 -1.58
CA SER A 20 -16.77 -10.36 -1.42
C SER A 20 -15.96 -9.45 -0.47
N SER A 21 -14.85 -9.91 0.07
CA SER A 21 -13.94 -9.09 0.87
C SER A 21 -12.84 -8.52 0.00
N ARG A 22 -12.64 -7.22 0.06
CA ARG A 22 -11.68 -6.52 -0.78
C ARG A 22 -10.79 -5.60 0.06
N LEU A 23 -9.50 -5.57 -0.24
CA LEU A 23 -8.50 -4.68 0.33
C LEU A 23 -7.98 -3.77 -0.77
N LEU A 24 -8.02 -2.46 -0.55
CA LEU A 24 -7.38 -1.49 -1.42
C LEU A 24 -5.97 -1.18 -0.88
N VAL A 25 -4.96 -1.36 -1.69
CA VAL A 25 -3.56 -1.03 -1.42
C VAL A 25 -3.18 0.16 -2.27
N ASP A 26 -2.75 1.21 -1.61
CA ASP A 26 -2.53 2.57 -2.10
C ASP A 26 -3.80 3.29 -2.53
N LEU A 27 -3.91 4.56 -2.15
CA LEU A 27 -5.18 5.24 -1.97
C LEU A 27 -5.35 6.46 -2.87
N GLY A 28 -4.39 6.73 -3.75
CA GLY A 28 -4.53 7.76 -4.75
C GLY A 28 -4.07 9.16 -4.38
N TYR A 29 -4.10 10.03 -5.38
CA TYR A 29 -3.77 11.45 -5.22
C TYR A 29 -4.91 12.22 -4.55
N PRO A 30 -4.60 13.27 -3.77
CA PRO A 30 -5.60 14.17 -3.20
C PRO A 30 -6.56 14.71 -4.26
N GLY A 31 -7.83 14.88 -3.89
CA GLY A 31 -8.85 15.47 -4.76
C GLY A 31 -9.25 14.62 -5.97
N THR A 32 -8.86 13.35 -6.03
CA THR A 32 -9.18 12.45 -7.15
C THR A 32 -10.21 11.35 -6.79
N MET A 33 -10.98 11.52 -5.73
CA MET A 33 -11.97 10.54 -5.27
C MET A 33 -12.99 10.13 -6.36
N GLY A 34 -13.39 11.10 -7.21
CA GLY A 34 -14.26 10.81 -8.36
C GLY A 34 -13.61 9.85 -9.36
N THR A 35 -12.31 10.04 -9.65
CA THR A 35 -11.53 9.16 -10.52
C THR A 35 -11.37 7.76 -9.90
N MET A 36 -11.08 7.69 -8.60
CA MET A 36 -10.97 6.42 -7.87
C MET A 36 -12.28 5.64 -7.97
N ARG A 37 -13.42 6.28 -7.68
CA ARG A 37 -14.75 5.65 -7.81
C ARG A 37 -15.05 5.14 -9.21
N ALA A 38 -14.72 5.93 -10.24
CA ALA A 38 -14.89 5.53 -11.63
C ALA A 38 -14.01 4.34 -12.01
N SER A 39 -12.75 4.31 -11.54
CA SER A 39 -11.84 3.19 -11.75
C SER A 39 -12.31 1.92 -11.06
N LEU A 40 -12.76 2.01 -9.81
CA LEU A 40 -13.35 0.89 -9.07
C LEU A 40 -14.58 0.34 -9.79
N ALA A 41 -15.51 1.21 -10.21
CA ALA A 41 -16.72 0.81 -10.92
C ALA A 41 -16.42 0.12 -12.27
N ARG A 42 -15.41 0.60 -13.02
CA ARG A 42 -14.98 -0.03 -14.27
C ARG A 42 -14.43 -1.44 -14.07
N MET A 43 -13.89 -1.74 -12.91
CA MET A 43 -13.36 -3.06 -12.53
C MET A 43 -14.36 -3.89 -11.73
N ASP A 44 -15.62 -3.47 -11.69
CA ASP A 44 -16.70 -4.13 -10.95
C ASP A 44 -16.37 -4.32 -9.46
N VAL A 45 -15.81 -3.27 -8.85
CA VAL A 45 -15.46 -3.22 -7.43
C VAL A 45 -16.36 -2.22 -6.70
N PRO A 46 -17.41 -2.66 -6.03
CA PRO A 46 -18.24 -1.77 -5.20
C PRO A 46 -17.43 -1.23 -4.01
N VAL A 47 -17.47 0.09 -3.78
CA VAL A 47 -16.78 0.73 -2.65
C VAL A 47 -17.19 0.11 -1.32
N GLY A 48 -18.46 -0.27 -1.15
CA GLY A 48 -18.99 -0.91 0.06
C GLY A 48 -18.43 -2.31 0.35
N GLU A 49 -17.73 -2.94 -0.61
CA GLU A 49 -17.04 -4.22 -0.42
C GLU A 49 -15.58 -4.04 -0.01
N LEU A 50 -15.04 -2.82 -0.03
CA LEU A 50 -13.72 -2.51 0.53
C LEU A 50 -13.77 -2.66 2.05
N ARG A 51 -13.15 -3.70 2.57
CA ARG A 51 -13.10 -4.00 4.02
C ARG A 51 -12.00 -3.22 4.72
N TYR A 52 -10.94 -2.89 3.98
CA TYR A 52 -9.87 -2.01 4.40
C TYR A 52 -9.30 -1.24 3.20
N ALA A 53 -8.79 -0.06 3.48
CA ALA A 53 -7.87 0.68 2.61
C ALA A 53 -6.56 0.86 3.38
N MET A 54 -5.42 0.58 2.77
CA MET A 54 -4.10 0.77 3.37
C MET A 54 -3.16 1.48 2.40
N ALA A 55 -2.32 2.36 2.92
CA ALA A 55 -1.20 2.92 2.18
C ALA A 55 0.05 2.09 2.44
N THR A 56 0.85 1.85 1.41
CA THR A 56 2.18 1.24 1.57
C THR A 56 3.11 2.20 2.32
N HIS A 57 2.94 3.50 2.12
CA HIS A 57 3.63 4.57 2.84
C HIS A 57 2.84 5.89 2.70
N TYR A 58 3.18 6.87 3.52
CA TYR A 58 2.43 8.14 3.57
C TYR A 58 3.07 9.22 2.69
N HIS A 59 3.05 8.98 1.35
CA HIS A 59 3.26 10.00 0.33
C HIS A 59 1.93 10.34 -0.36
N MET A 60 1.87 11.52 -0.99
CA MET A 60 0.61 12.11 -1.47
C MET A 60 -0.12 11.26 -2.52
N ASP A 61 0.59 10.52 -3.32
CA ASP A 61 0.03 9.67 -4.38
C ASP A 61 -0.33 8.25 -3.92
N HIS A 62 0.12 7.87 -2.72
CA HIS A 62 -0.20 6.59 -2.08
C HIS A 62 -1.24 6.72 -0.96
N ALA A 63 -1.31 7.86 -0.27
CA ALA A 63 -2.21 8.08 0.86
C ALA A 63 -3.16 9.27 0.69
N GLY A 64 -3.17 9.91 -0.48
CA GLY A 64 -3.85 11.18 -0.70
C GLY A 64 -5.36 11.17 -0.53
N LEU A 65 -6.04 10.02 -0.72
CA LEU A 65 -7.49 9.87 -0.51
C LEU A 65 -7.84 9.16 0.80
N ALA A 66 -6.89 8.93 1.70
CA ALA A 66 -7.12 8.15 2.91
C ALA A 66 -8.33 8.67 3.73
N GLN A 67 -8.41 9.98 3.98
CA GLN A 67 -9.53 10.56 4.72
C GLN A 67 -10.84 10.54 3.94
N GLU A 68 -10.81 10.73 2.63
CA GLU A 68 -12.00 10.69 1.78
C GLU A 68 -12.58 9.26 1.69
N LEU A 69 -11.74 8.24 1.62
CA LEU A 69 -12.14 6.84 1.68
C LEU A 69 -12.73 6.49 3.05
N LYS A 70 -12.10 6.94 4.13
CA LYS A 70 -12.59 6.80 5.49
C LYS A 70 -13.97 7.45 5.65
N ALA A 71 -14.16 8.67 5.15
CA ALA A 71 -15.46 9.36 5.14
C ALA A 71 -16.51 8.63 4.26
N ALA A 72 -16.09 7.87 3.26
CA ALA A 72 -16.95 7.01 2.46
C ALA A 72 -17.28 5.66 3.12
N GLY A 73 -16.85 5.44 4.37
CA GLY A 73 -17.13 4.24 5.15
C GLY A 73 -16.12 3.09 4.94
N VAL A 74 -14.99 3.35 4.29
CA VAL A 74 -13.91 2.35 4.14
C VAL A 74 -12.93 2.50 5.32
N PRO A 75 -12.79 1.48 6.19
CA PRO A 75 -11.86 1.56 7.31
C PRO A 75 -10.41 1.72 6.84
N LEU A 76 -9.71 2.73 7.37
CA LEU A 76 -8.29 2.93 7.10
C LEU A 76 -7.46 2.01 8.01
N LEU A 77 -6.83 1.00 7.41
CA LEU A 77 -5.87 0.12 8.09
C LEU A 77 -4.51 0.82 8.15
N VAL A 78 -4.04 1.07 9.36
CA VAL A 78 -2.76 1.73 9.63
C VAL A 78 -1.89 0.79 10.45
N ILE A 79 -0.65 0.62 10.05
CA ILE A 79 0.33 -0.11 10.86
C ILE A 79 0.92 0.85 11.91
N ASP A 80 1.13 0.38 13.12
CA ASP A 80 1.61 1.18 14.25
C ASP A 80 2.83 2.03 13.92
N LEU A 81 3.80 1.47 13.19
CA LEU A 81 5.00 2.17 12.74
C LEU A 81 4.73 3.32 11.74
N GLN A 82 3.57 3.33 11.08
CA GLN A 82 3.19 4.34 10.08
C GLN A 82 2.51 5.57 10.71
N VAL A 83 2.04 5.47 11.95
CA VAL A 83 1.22 6.53 12.59
C VAL A 83 1.95 7.87 12.60
N ALA A 84 3.25 7.88 12.86
CA ALA A 84 4.06 9.10 12.90
C ALA A 84 4.25 9.76 11.52
N ALA A 85 4.15 9.00 10.43
CA ALA A 85 4.33 9.51 9.07
C ALA A 85 3.11 10.33 8.59
N ILE A 86 1.91 10.05 9.10
CA ILE A 86 0.68 10.75 8.71
C ILE A 86 0.80 12.28 8.89
N PRO A 87 1.09 12.82 10.08
CA PRO A 87 1.23 14.26 10.25
C PRO A 87 2.44 14.84 9.51
N LEU A 88 3.47 14.05 9.22
CA LEU A 88 4.62 14.51 8.43
C LEU A 88 4.19 14.76 6.98
N MET A 89 3.47 13.83 6.36
CA MET A 89 2.92 14.03 5.02
C MET A 89 2.01 15.27 4.95
N GLN A 90 1.10 15.43 5.91
CA GLN A 90 0.15 16.55 5.95
C GLN A 90 0.85 17.92 5.90
N ARG A 91 2.02 18.08 6.54
CA ARG A 91 2.79 19.33 6.55
C ARG A 91 3.31 19.75 5.18
N HIS A 92 3.43 18.81 4.24
CA HIS A 92 3.90 19.06 2.88
C HIS A 92 2.78 19.37 1.89
N MET A 93 1.50 19.20 2.29
CA MET A 93 0.35 19.47 1.44
C MET A 93 0.10 20.96 1.28
N LYS A 94 -0.24 21.37 0.06
CA LYS A 94 -0.59 22.76 -0.29
C LYS A 94 -2.10 22.86 -0.50
N PRO A 95 -2.71 24.04 -0.32
CA PRO A 95 -4.15 24.23 -0.59
C PRO A 95 -4.58 23.80 -2.00
N ALA A 96 -3.68 23.94 -2.98
CA ALA A 96 -3.94 23.52 -4.36
C ALA A 96 -4.05 22.02 -4.55
N ASP A 97 -3.50 21.21 -3.64
CA ASP A 97 -3.52 19.75 -3.72
C ASP A 97 -4.89 19.18 -3.38
N ARG A 98 -5.79 19.98 -2.76
CA ARG A 98 -7.12 19.54 -2.31
C ARG A 98 -7.07 18.34 -1.34
N PHE A 99 -5.99 18.25 -0.58
CA PHE A 99 -5.82 17.20 0.40
C PHE A 99 -6.77 17.42 1.59
N VAL A 100 -7.33 16.35 2.10
CA VAL A 100 -8.14 16.34 3.32
C VAL A 100 -7.30 15.69 4.42
N ASP A 101 -7.06 16.43 5.51
CA ASP A 101 -6.23 15.98 6.62
C ASP A 101 -6.74 14.66 7.19
N ILE A 102 -5.84 13.70 7.33
CA ILE A 102 -6.16 12.39 7.89
C ILE A 102 -6.27 12.52 9.42
N THR A 103 -7.45 12.29 9.96
CA THR A 103 -7.64 12.24 11.42
C THR A 103 -7.01 10.97 11.98
N LEU A 104 -6.27 11.08 13.08
CA LEU A 104 -5.59 9.93 13.70
C LEU A 104 -6.55 9.04 14.51
N HIS A 105 -7.64 9.60 15.01
CA HIS A 105 -8.69 8.82 15.65
C HIS A 105 -9.53 8.06 14.61
N ASP A 106 -10.18 7.00 15.01
CA ASP A 106 -11.03 6.14 14.17
C ASP A 106 -10.29 5.42 13.02
N ASN A 107 -8.96 5.39 13.02
CA ASN A 107 -8.20 4.50 12.18
C ASN A 107 -8.20 3.09 12.78
N PHE A 108 -8.22 2.09 11.93
CA PHE A 108 -8.01 0.72 12.36
C PHE A 108 -6.50 0.45 12.48
N THR A 109 -5.91 0.93 13.58
CA THR A 109 -4.47 0.78 13.81
C THR A 109 -4.18 -0.58 14.44
N ILE A 110 -3.18 -1.28 13.90
CA ILE A 110 -2.73 -2.57 14.37
C ILE A 110 -1.20 -2.60 14.53
N ALA A 111 -0.71 -3.47 15.42
CA ALA A 111 0.70 -3.80 15.43
C ALA A 111 1.09 -4.59 14.16
N LEU A 112 2.27 -4.33 13.63
CA LEU A 112 2.77 -5.04 12.44
C LEU A 112 2.67 -6.57 12.59
N ALA A 113 3.00 -7.10 13.77
CA ALA A 113 2.96 -8.53 14.08
C ALA A 113 1.55 -9.15 14.00
N ASP A 114 0.50 -8.33 14.13
CA ASP A 114 -0.89 -8.78 14.08
C ASP A 114 -1.45 -8.84 12.65
N SER A 115 -0.72 -8.34 11.66
CA SER A 115 -1.21 -8.15 10.30
C SER A 115 -1.77 -9.43 9.67
N ARG A 116 -1.06 -10.55 9.79
CA ARG A 116 -1.53 -11.86 9.27
C ARG A 116 -2.87 -12.27 9.88
N ARG A 117 -3.01 -12.14 11.19
CA ARG A 117 -4.25 -12.49 11.91
C ARG A 117 -5.41 -11.59 11.46
N VAL A 118 -5.17 -10.29 11.32
CA VAL A 118 -6.18 -9.32 10.90
C VAL A 118 -6.62 -9.57 9.45
N LEU A 119 -5.69 -9.75 8.51
CA LEU A 119 -5.98 -10.04 7.11
C LEU A 119 -6.78 -11.34 6.95
N ALA A 120 -6.43 -12.37 7.72
CA ALA A 120 -7.14 -13.66 7.73
C ALA A 120 -8.62 -13.51 8.12
N THR A 121 -8.98 -12.55 9.01
CA THR A 121 -10.40 -12.28 9.34
C THR A 121 -11.23 -11.80 8.14
N LYS A 122 -10.58 -11.35 7.08
CA LYS A 122 -11.19 -10.91 5.82
C LYS A 122 -10.94 -11.90 4.67
N GLY A 123 -10.43 -13.11 5.00
CA GLY A 123 -10.15 -14.14 4.00
C GLY A 123 -8.91 -13.86 3.15
N ILE A 124 -8.09 -12.88 3.50
CA ILE A 124 -6.85 -12.55 2.81
C ILE A 124 -5.71 -13.30 3.48
N ALA A 125 -5.18 -14.31 2.79
CA ALA A 125 -4.03 -15.09 3.23
C ALA A 125 -2.73 -14.35 2.88
N GLY A 126 -2.10 -13.74 3.90
CA GLY A 126 -0.91 -12.92 3.72
C GLY A 126 -0.52 -12.17 4.98
N GLU A 127 0.50 -11.36 4.89
CA GLU A 127 1.01 -10.53 5.97
C GLU A 127 1.49 -9.16 5.45
N ILE A 128 1.61 -8.17 6.35
CA ILE A 128 2.26 -6.90 6.04
C ILE A 128 3.69 -6.98 6.58
N VAL A 129 4.65 -6.58 5.76
CA VAL A 129 6.08 -6.65 6.04
C VAL A 129 6.65 -5.24 6.03
N HIS A 130 7.43 -4.86 7.05
CA HIS A 130 8.15 -3.58 7.07
C HIS A 130 9.29 -3.62 6.04
N THR A 131 9.24 -2.72 5.07
CA THR A 131 10.16 -2.66 3.93
C THR A 131 10.68 -1.23 3.71
N PRO A 132 11.45 -0.67 4.68
CA PRO A 132 12.01 0.66 4.56
C PRO A 132 13.04 0.73 3.41
N GLY A 133 13.32 1.96 2.97
CA GLY A 133 14.32 2.25 1.94
C GLY A 133 13.90 3.36 0.98
N HIS A 134 12.60 3.50 0.71
CA HIS A 134 12.01 4.68 0.09
C HIS A 134 11.59 5.68 1.18
N SER A 135 10.92 5.19 2.21
CA SER A 135 10.64 5.94 3.45
C SER A 135 10.70 4.98 4.65
N ASP A 136 10.83 5.52 5.85
CA ASP A 136 10.94 4.72 7.09
C ASP A 136 9.63 4.02 7.45
N ASP A 137 8.49 4.58 7.04
CA ASP A 137 7.16 4.04 7.26
C ASP A 137 6.71 3.04 6.19
N SER A 138 7.55 2.74 5.19
CA SER A 138 7.22 1.86 4.07
C SER A 138 6.94 0.43 4.53
N VAL A 139 5.79 -0.10 4.07
CA VAL A 139 5.40 -1.50 4.26
C VAL A 139 4.99 -2.12 2.93
N SER A 140 5.10 -3.44 2.85
CA SER A 140 4.62 -4.23 1.71
C SER A 140 3.55 -5.21 2.16
N LEU A 141 2.49 -5.40 1.37
CA LEU A 141 1.57 -6.51 1.55
C LEU A 141 2.10 -7.73 0.79
N LEU A 142 2.40 -8.81 1.47
CA LEU A 142 2.81 -10.08 0.90
C LEU A 142 1.69 -11.10 1.05
N LEU A 143 1.23 -11.69 -0.05
CA LEU A 143 0.26 -12.76 -0.07
C LEU A 143 0.96 -14.12 0.00
N ASP A 144 0.29 -15.12 0.59
CA ASP A 144 0.83 -16.49 0.68
C ASP A 144 1.00 -17.17 -0.69
N THR A 145 0.40 -16.60 -1.73
CA THR A 145 0.57 -17.01 -3.14
C THR A 145 1.86 -16.47 -3.78
N GLY A 146 2.59 -15.58 -3.09
CA GLY A 146 3.86 -15.04 -3.54
C GLY A 146 3.76 -13.65 -4.21
N GLU A 147 2.55 -13.12 -4.42
CA GLU A 147 2.39 -11.74 -4.88
C GLU A 147 2.72 -10.75 -3.75
N VAL A 148 3.50 -9.72 -4.05
CA VAL A 148 3.85 -8.67 -3.10
C VAL A 148 3.59 -7.27 -3.66
N PHE A 149 2.95 -6.42 -2.88
CA PHE A 149 2.64 -5.02 -3.20
C PHE A 149 3.63 -4.14 -2.44
N THR A 150 4.61 -3.58 -3.16
CA THR A 150 5.81 -2.98 -2.56
C THR A 150 5.76 -1.47 -2.41
N GLY A 151 4.68 -0.81 -2.92
CA GLY A 151 4.72 0.64 -3.08
C GLY A 151 5.97 1.06 -3.86
N ASP A 152 6.68 2.04 -3.35
CA ASP A 152 7.84 2.64 -3.99
C ASP A 152 9.18 2.05 -3.51
N LEU A 153 9.20 0.82 -2.99
CA LEU A 153 10.45 0.19 -2.59
C LEU A 153 11.44 0.23 -3.77
N THR A 154 12.53 0.95 -3.57
CA THR A 154 13.53 1.24 -4.61
C THR A 154 14.03 -0.07 -5.25
N PRO A 155 14.00 -0.21 -6.59
CA PRO A 155 14.53 -1.40 -7.25
C PRO A 155 16.02 -1.61 -6.90
N PRO A 156 16.48 -2.87 -6.74
CA PRO A 156 17.88 -3.16 -6.36
C PRO A 156 18.94 -2.55 -7.30
N GLY A 157 18.62 -2.40 -8.58
CA GLY A 157 19.51 -1.79 -9.56
C GLY A 157 19.53 -0.25 -9.57
N ALA A 158 18.68 0.39 -8.78
CA ALA A 158 18.55 1.86 -8.72
C ALA A 158 18.93 2.43 -7.33
N VAL A 159 19.49 1.59 -6.44
CA VAL A 159 19.91 2.02 -5.10
C VAL A 159 21.15 2.90 -5.18
N THR A 160 21.22 3.90 -4.29
CA THR A 160 22.44 4.67 -4.02
C THR A 160 23.21 4.04 -2.87
N ASP A 161 24.50 4.33 -2.75
CA ASP A 161 25.37 3.76 -1.69
C ASP A 161 24.79 3.97 -0.29
N ASP A 162 24.22 5.13 -0.02
CA ASP A 162 23.66 5.49 1.29
C ASP A 162 22.39 4.67 1.66
N SER A 163 21.61 4.27 0.67
CA SER A 163 20.35 3.54 0.89
C SER A 163 20.47 2.03 0.64
N ALA A 164 21.55 1.58 0.01
CA ALA A 164 21.69 0.21 -0.50
C ALA A 164 21.46 -0.85 0.58
N ALA A 165 22.05 -0.68 1.75
CA ALA A 165 21.97 -1.67 2.84
C ALA A 165 20.51 -1.89 3.27
N VAL A 166 19.75 -0.83 3.48
CA VAL A 166 18.35 -0.88 3.95
C VAL A 166 17.43 -1.44 2.86
N VAL A 167 17.55 -0.93 1.63
CA VAL A 167 16.75 -1.37 0.48
C VAL A 167 16.97 -2.85 0.19
N LEU A 168 18.24 -3.30 0.12
CA LEU A 168 18.56 -4.69 -0.13
C LEU A 168 18.11 -5.61 1.00
N ALA A 169 18.18 -5.15 2.26
CA ALA A 169 17.64 -5.90 3.39
C ALA A 169 16.11 -6.07 3.28
N SER A 170 15.39 -5.04 2.83
CA SER A 170 13.95 -5.11 2.59
C SER A 170 13.61 -6.10 1.47
N TRP A 171 14.33 -6.07 0.36
CA TRP A 171 14.15 -7.06 -0.73
C TRP A 171 14.47 -8.48 -0.30
N ARG A 172 15.57 -8.70 0.46
CA ARG A 172 15.89 -10.03 1.02
C ARG A 172 14.78 -10.52 1.94
N ARG A 173 14.26 -9.66 2.80
CA ARG A 173 13.14 -9.97 3.71
C ARG A 173 11.90 -10.45 2.97
N LEU A 174 11.55 -9.83 1.84
CA LEU A 174 10.43 -10.26 0.99
C LEU A 174 10.73 -11.60 0.31
N ARG A 175 11.90 -11.75 -0.30
CA ARG A 175 12.33 -13.00 -0.94
C ARG A 175 12.29 -14.18 0.04
N ASP A 176 12.88 -14.00 1.21
CA ASP A 176 13.01 -15.05 2.22
C ASP A 176 11.63 -15.47 2.83
N ARG A 177 10.61 -14.64 2.60
CA ARG A 177 9.19 -14.92 2.91
C ARG A 177 8.39 -15.48 1.74
N GLY A 178 9.02 -15.73 0.59
CA GLY A 178 8.40 -16.38 -0.55
C GLY A 178 7.79 -15.41 -1.59
N ALA A 179 8.15 -14.12 -1.60
CA ALA A 179 7.74 -13.22 -2.67
C ALA A 179 8.31 -13.67 -4.01
N THR A 180 7.45 -13.73 -5.05
CA THR A 180 7.81 -14.16 -6.41
C THR A 180 7.40 -13.17 -7.49
N ILE A 181 6.28 -12.46 -7.30
CA ILE A 181 5.72 -11.50 -8.24
C ILE A 181 5.53 -10.17 -7.52
N VAL A 182 6.06 -9.10 -8.10
CA VAL A 182 6.02 -7.75 -7.54
C VAL A 182 4.96 -6.92 -8.23
N HIS A 183 4.05 -6.34 -7.45
CA HIS A 183 3.08 -5.33 -7.82
C HIS A 183 3.58 -3.98 -7.26
N PRO A 184 4.32 -3.19 -8.04
CA PRO A 184 4.93 -1.94 -7.55
C PRO A 184 3.90 -0.81 -7.45
N GLY A 185 4.26 0.25 -6.72
CA GLY A 185 3.51 1.52 -6.71
C GLY A 185 3.57 2.22 -8.07
N HIS A 186 4.69 2.08 -8.79
CA HIS A 186 4.87 2.63 -10.13
C HIS A 186 5.38 1.59 -11.12
N GLY A 187 4.93 1.69 -12.37
CA GLY A 187 5.41 0.83 -13.44
C GLY A 187 4.66 -0.49 -13.58
N ARG A 188 5.33 -1.49 -14.18
CA ARG A 188 4.71 -2.78 -14.53
C ARG A 188 4.94 -3.82 -13.45
N ILE A 189 4.03 -4.78 -13.35
CA ILE A 189 4.23 -6.03 -12.60
C ILE A 189 5.47 -6.73 -13.17
N HIS A 190 6.28 -7.28 -12.26
CA HIS A 190 7.49 -8.01 -12.64
C HIS A 190 7.80 -9.15 -11.66
N ALA A 191 8.66 -10.06 -12.08
CA ALA A 191 9.17 -11.09 -11.17
C ALA A 191 10.02 -10.48 -10.05
N MET A 192 10.16 -11.20 -8.93
CA MET A 192 11.06 -10.83 -7.84
C MET A 192 12.47 -10.56 -8.43
N PRO A 193 13.08 -9.39 -8.15
CA PRO A 193 14.36 -9.03 -8.72
C PRO A 193 15.50 -9.92 -8.18
N LEU A 194 16.51 -10.14 -9.02
CA LEU A 194 17.76 -10.76 -8.56
C LEU A 194 18.48 -9.82 -7.59
N LEU A 195 18.93 -10.37 -6.48
CA LEU A 195 19.64 -9.60 -5.46
C LEU A 195 21.14 -9.88 -5.53
N PRO A 196 21.97 -8.84 -5.32
CA PRO A 196 23.42 -9.03 -5.25
C PRO A 196 23.80 -10.02 -4.15
N GLY A 197 24.67 -10.99 -4.45
CA GLY A 197 25.19 -11.98 -3.50
C GLY A 197 24.22 -13.10 -3.11
N GLY A 198 23.22 -13.38 -3.95
CA GLY A 198 22.33 -14.56 -3.83
C GLY A 198 22.71 -15.61 -4.84
#